data_db0f271de67ee382146129382604469d
#
_entry.id   db0f271de67ee382146129382604469d
#
_cell.length_a   1.000
_cell.length_b   1.000
_cell.length_c   1.000
_cell.angle_alpha   90.00
_cell.angle_beta   90.00
_cell.angle_gamma   90.00
#
_symmetry.space_group_name_H-M   'P 1'
#
loop_
_entity.id
_entity.type
_entity.pdbx_description
1 polymer ?
#
loop_
_entity_poly.entity_id
_entity_poly.type
_entity_poly.pdbx_seq_one_letter_code
_entity_poly.pdbx_strand_id
1 'polypeptide(L)'
;MCIRDRINISNQNVNSVLLDTGEEIQTSSIISNVDPKTTYLKLVGAANLDTDFIRRTKNYRTKGTVAKIHIDFENEIKINNLDTKYLSGKFVYAPDIKYIEHAFNDNKYNKLSSNPCLEFYINKNKLSANVYFIPYLINSSHDKTEILSNVKMILEKFITENQILSSAIETPNDIEDKYNISGGHWSHGDMEIDQLLMMRPFYGSSQYSTPINGLYLCSAGTHPGGGVTGINGINAAKKLLKDKRNG
;
A
#
# COMPACT_ATOMS: atom_id res chain seq x y z
N MET A 1 -3.41 -9.83 13.93
CA MET A 1 -2.54 -10.06 12.77
C MET A 1 -1.26 -10.66 13.32
N CYS A 2 -0.96 -11.93 13.04
CA CYS A 2 0.28 -12.53 13.53
C CYS A 2 1.44 -11.86 12.78
N ILE A 3 2.18 -11.00 13.45
CA ILE A 3 3.43 -10.44 12.93
C ILE A 3 4.41 -11.62 12.88
N ARG A 4 4.86 -11.97 11.69
CA ARG A 4 5.85 -13.04 11.49
C ARG A 4 7.21 -12.41 11.62
N ASP A 5 8.05 -12.99 12.48
CA ASP A 5 9.39 -12.47 12.72
C ASP A 5 10.39 -12.95 11.66
N ARG A 6 10.30 -14.24 11.27
CA ARG A 6 11.28 -14.82 10.36
C ARG A 6 10.74 -16.04 9.59
N ILE A 7 11.27 -16.23 8.38
CA ILE A 7 11.18 -17.50 7.62
C ILE A 7 12.51 -18.22 7.80
N ASN A 8 12.49 -19.39 8.43
CA ASN A 8 13.66 -20.23 8.59
C ASN A 8 13.92 -21.00 7.30
N ILE A 9 15.18 -20.94 6.83
CA ILE A 9 15.63 -21.52 5.56
C ILE A 9 16.79 -22.44 5.81
N SER A 10 16.77 -23.61 5.22
CA SER A 10 17.88 -24.58 5.25
C SER A 10 18.11 -25.11 3.84
N ASN A 11 19.37 -25.06 3.38
CA ASN A 11 19.75 -25.52 2.03
C ASN A 11 18.85 -24.98 0.91
N GLN A 12 18.59 -23.66 0.92
CA GLN A 12 17.70 -22.97 -0.04
C GLN A 12 16.24 -23.46 -0.02
N ASN A 13 15.80 -24.14 1.02
CA ASN A 13 14.42 -24.61 1.18
C ASN A 13 13.77 -23.96 2.40
N VAL A 14 12.48 -23.67 2.30
CA VAL A 14 11.66 -23.28 3.45
C VAL A 14 11.61 -24.43 4.45
N ASN A 15 11.82 -24.12 5.73
CA ASN A 15 11.76 -25.07 6.83
C ASN A 15 10.61 -24.75 7.80
N SER A 16 10.50 -23.50 8.23
CA SER A 16 9.48 -23.10 9.20
C SER A 16 9.22 -21.59 9.13
N VAL A 17 8.18 -21.14 9.85
CA VAL A 17 7.90 -19.74 10.12
C VAL A 17 7.96 -19.53 11.63
N LEU A 18 8.76 -18.57 12.07
CA LEU A 18 8.77 -18.10 13.45
C LEU A 18 7.79 -16.94 13.60
N LEU A 19 6.90 -17.01 14.59
CA LEU A 19 5.97 -15.94 14.93
C LEU A 19 6.60 -15.01 15.99
N ASP A 20 6.04 -13.82 16.12
CA ASP A 20 6.41 -12.85 17.17
C ASP A 20 6.15 -13.38 18.59
N THR A 21 5.24 -14.34 18.74
CA THR A 21 5.00 -15.06 20.00
C THR A 21 6.12 -16.04 20.40
N GLY A 22 7.09 -16.28 19.51
CA GLY A 22 8.10 -17.32 19.67
C GLY A 22 7.66 -18.71 19.21
N GLU A 23 6.43 -18.87 18.76
CA GLU A 23 5.93 -20.14 18.18
C GLU A 23 6.57 -20.38 16.81
N GLU A 24 7.02 -21.62 16.58
CA GLU A 24 7.60 -22.05 15.31
C GLU A 24 6.65 -23.04 14.59
N ILE A 25 6.23 -22.66 13.38
CA ILE A 25 5.35 -23.48 12.54
C ILE A 25 6.18 -24.16 11.46
N GLN A 26 6.33 -25.48 11.54
CA GLN A 26 7.04 -26.29 10.54
C GLN A 26 6.24 -26.36 9.24
N THR A 27 6.88 -26.04 8.12
CA THR A 27 6.25 -26.09 6.80
C THR A 27 7.28 -26.14 5.69
N SER A 28 6.96 -26.82 4.59
CA SER A 28 7.77 -26.85 3.37
C SER A 28 7.28 -25.88 2.30
N SER A 29 6.21 -25.13 2.55
CA SER A 29 5.65 -24.21 1.57
C SER A 29 5.02 -22.99 2.25
N ILE A 30 5.40 -21.80 1.78
CA ILE A 30 4.89 -20.51 2.26
C ILE A 30 4.42 -19.69 1.07
N ILE A 31 3.25 -19.08 1.19
CA ILE A 31 2.78 -18.02 0.28
C ILE A 31 2.76 -16.73 1.07
N SER A 32 3.65 -15.80 0.69
CA SER A 32 3.77 -14.48 1.34
C SER A 32 2.87 -13.46 0.64
N ASN A 33 1.95 -12.84 1.41
CA ASN A 33 1.19 -11.68 1.00
C ASN A 33 1.82 -10.36 1.48
N VAL A 34 3.01 -10.42 2.01
CA VAL A 34 3.80 -9.25 2.41
C VAL A 34 4.50 -8.67 1.19
N ASP A 35 4.84 -7.39 1.21
CA ASP A 35 5.56 -6.77 0.09
C ASP A 35 6.93 -7.42 -0.17
N PRO A 36 7.46 -7.31 -1.40
CA PRO A 36 8.71 -7.98 -1.77
C PRO A 36 9.91 -7.58 -0.91
N LYS A 37 10.06 -6.30 -0.55
CA LYS A 37 11.19 -5.87 0.28
C LYS A 37 11.13 -6.46 1.68
N THR A 38 9.98 -6.38 2.33
CA THR A 38 9.79 -6.98 3.65
C THR A 38 9.98 -8.48 3.61
N THR A 39 9.41 -9.16 2.60
CA THR A 39 9.58 -10.62 2.46
C THR A 39 11.04 -11.00 2.32
N TYR A 40 11.77 -10.39 1.38
CA TYR A 40 13.14 -10.80 1.08
C TYR A 40 14.18 -10.27 2.07
N LEU A 41 14.07 -8.99 2.47
CA LEU A 41 15.13 -8.38 3.28
C LEU A 41 14.91 -8.57 4.78
N LYS A 42 13.64 -8.64 5.24
CA LYS A 42 13.32 -8.81 6.67
C LYS A 42 13.02 -10.28 7.00
N LEU A 43 12.07 -10.92 6.33
CA LEU A 43 11.60 -12.25 6.70
C LEU A 43 12.56 -13.37 6.24
N VAL A 44 13.08 -13.32 5.02
CA VAL A 44 14.07 -14.28 4.48
C VAL A 44 15.47 -13.96 4.99
N GLY A 45 15.82 -12.67 4.98
CA GLY A 45 17.14 -12.19 5.33
C GLY A 45 18.16 -12.29 4.20
N ALA A 46 19.04 -11.27 4.12
CA ALA A 46 20.00 -11.14 3.02
C ALA A 46 21.00 -12.31 2.92
N ALA A 47 21.31 -12.98 4.04
CA ALA A 47 22.25 -14.11 4.05
C ALA A 47 21.78 -15.33 3.21
N ASN A 48 20.48 -15.43 2.92
CA ASN A 48 19.89 -16.53 2.17
C ASN A 48 19.71 -16.21 0.67
N LEU A 49 20.13 -15.03 0.21
CA LEU A 49 19.92 -14.52 -1.14
C LEU A 49 21.24 -14.12 -1.78
N ASP A 50 21.33 -14.25 -3.12
CA ASP A 50 22.51 -13.76 -3.82
C ASP A 50 22.58 -12.21 -3.88
N THR A 51 23.76 -11.69 -4.05
CA THR A 51 24.04 -10.25 -4.00
C THR A 51 23.29 -9.45 -5.06
N ASP A 52 23.12 -9.98 -6.28
CA ASP A 52 22.41 -9.30 -7.35
C ASP A 52 20.89 -9.24 -7.06
N PHE A 53 20.35 -10.33 -6.53
CA PHE A 53 18.96 -10.36 -6.11
C PHE A 53 18.67 -9.36 -4.97
N ILE A 54 19.57 -9.29 -3.98
CA ILE A 54 19.49 -8.30 -2.90
C ILE A 54 19.53 -6.88 -3.46
N ARG A 55 20.45 -6.60 -4.40
CA ARG A 55 20.56 -5.29 -5.05
C ARG A 55 19.26 -4.90 -5.76
N ARG A 56 18.68 -5.81 -6.55
CA ARG A 56 17.38 -5.59 -7.24
C ARG A 56 16.26 -5.34 -6.24
N THR A 57 16.19 -6.12 -5.16
CA THR A 57 15.20 -5.94 -4.11
C THR A 57 15.33 -4.57 -3.41
N LYS A 58 16.55 -4.14 -3.10
CA LYS A 58 16.81 -2.82 -2.49
C LYS A 58 16.40 -1.67 -3.43
N ASN A 59 16.66 -1.83 -4.74
CA ASN A 59 16.36 -0.82 -5.76
C ASN A 59 14.88 -0.80 -6.17
N TYR A 60 14.08 -1.79 -5.78
CA TYR A 60 12.65 -1.79 -5.99
C TYR A 60 12.01 -0.57 -5.30
N ARG A 61 11.35 0.30 -6.04
CA ARG A 61 10.77 1.53 -5.50
C ARG A 61 9.45 1.24 -4.82
N THR A 62 9.28 1.81 -3.62
CA THR A 62 8.12 1.54 -2.76
C THR A 62 7.63 2.79 -2.01
N LYS A 63 8.03 3.99 -2.41
CA LYS A 63 7.62 5.22 -1.71
C LYS A 63 6.15 5.49 -1.93
N GLY A 64 5.33 5.30 -0.90
CA GLY A 64 3.93 5.70 -0.88
C GLY A 64 3.77 7.21 -0.96
N THR A 65 2.74 7.65 -1.66
CA THR A 65 2.41 9.07 -1.83
C THR A 65 0.93 9.34 -1.55
N VAL A 66 0.28 8.49 -0.77
CA VAL A 66 -1.14 8.61 -0.44
C VAL A 66 -1.32 8.53 1.06
N ALA A 67 -1.89 9.58 1.65
CA ALA A 67 -2.35 9.55 3.03
C ALA A 67 -3.82 9.12 3.09
N LYS A 68 -4.20 8.46 4.19
CA LYS A 68 -5.60 8.13 4.50
C LYS A 68 -6.12 9.05 5.58
N ILE A 69 -7.33 9.55 5.37
CA ILE A 69 -8.02 10.40 6.34
C ILE A 69 -9.38 9.80 6.64
N HIS A 70 -9.71 9.75 7.93
CA HIS A 70 -11.06 9.46 8.42
C HIS A 70 -11.54 10.65 9.19
N ILE A 71 -12.75 11.15 8.89
CA ILE A 71 -13.37 12.30 9.54
C ILE A 71 -14.77 11.90 10.01
N ASP A 72 -15.03 12.14 11.27
CA ASP A 72 -16.36 12.02 11.86
C ASP A 72 -16.96 13.42 12.01
N PHE A 73 -18.16 13.61 11.47
CA PHE A 73 -18.92 14.84 11.57
C PHE A 73 -20.05 14.72 12.60
N GLU A 74 -20.51 15.85 13.11
CA GLU A 74 -21.63 15.90 14.06
C GLU A 74 -22.93 15.41 13.42
N ASN A 75 -23.21 15.86 12.21
CA ASN A 75 -24.43 15.54 11.49
C ASN A 75 -24.16 14.70 10.23
N GLU A 76 -25.21 14.10 9.67
CA GLU A 76 -25.10 13.41 8.39
C GLU A 76 -24.59 14.36 7.30
N ILE A 77 -23.64 13.87 6.52
CA ILE A 77 -23.00 14.65 5.44
C ILE A 77 -24.00 14.83 4.29
N LYS A 78 -24.16 16.08 3.86
CA LYS A 78 -24.93 16.44 2.68
C LYS A 78 -24.01 17.16 1.68
N ILE A 79 -24.11 16.78 0.41
CA ILE A 79 -23.40 17.46 -0.67
C ILE A 79 -24.40 18.41 -1.35
N ASN A 80 -23.98 19.67 -1.53
CA ASN A 80 -24.80 20.70 -2.15
C ASN A 80 -25.24 20.25 -3.57
N ASN A 81 -26.53 20.39 -3.82
CA ASN A 81 -27.15 20.06 -5.11
C ASN A 81 -27.01 18.57 -5.55
N LEU A 82 -26.73 17.65 -4.62
CA LEU A 82 -26.67 16.23 -4.90
C LEU A 82 -27.77 15.46 -4.17
N ASP A 83 -28.51 14.61 -4.89
CA ASP A 83 -29.50 13.70 -4.31
C ASP A 83 -28.79 12.66 -3.43
N THR A 84 -29.37 12.38 -2.24
CA THR A 84 -28.84 11.47 -1.24
C THR A 84 -28.58 10.05 -1.76
N LYS A 85 -29.33 9.60 -2.79
CA LYS A 85 -29.13 8.28 -3.41
C LYS A 85 -27.74 8.10 -4.05
N TYR A 86 -27.03 9.18 -4.35
CA TYR A 86 -25.68 9.14 -4.92
C TYR A 86 -24.57 9.20 -3.87
N LEU A 87 -24.90 9.44 -2.58
CA LEU A 87 -23.89 9.54 -1.51
C LEU A 87 -23.13 8.23 -1.23
N SER A 88 -23.68 7.09 -1.64
CA SER A 88 -22.97 5.80 -1.53
C SER A 88 -21.87 5.58 -2.58
N GLY A 89 -21.74 6.51 -3.54
CA GLY A 89 -20.74 6.46 -4.60
C GLY A 89 -19.34 6.84 -4.11
N LYS A 90 -18.37 6.61 -5.00
CA LYS A 90 -17.02 7.14 -4.85
C LYS A 90 -16.94 8.55 -5.43
N PHE A 91 -16.43 9.48 -4.65
CA PHE A 91 -16.20 10.86 -5.07
C PHE A 91 -14.72 11.06 -5.39
N VAL A 92 -14.45 11.81 -6.46
CA VAL A 92 -13.09 12.18 -6.86
C VAL A 92 -13.05 13.71 -7.03
N TYR A 93 -12.11 14.35 -6.35
CA TYR A 93 -11.81 15.76 -6.55
C TYR A 93 -10.45 15.92 -7.23
N ALA A 94 -10.50 16.09 -8.53
CA ALA A 94 -9.37 16.37 -9.42
C ALA A 94 -9.94 17.15 -10.62
N PRO A 95 -10.11 18.47 -10.51
CA PRO A 95 -10.89 19.27 -11.45
C PRO A 95 -10.43 19.16 -12.91
N ASP A 96 -9.12 19.11 -13.14
CA ASP A 96 -8.54 18.96 -14.47
C ASP A 96 -7.10 18.38 -14.39
N ILE A 97 -6.51 18.11 -15.56
CA ILE A 97 -5.16 17.53 -15.68
C ILE A 97 -4.09 18.46 -15.10
N LYS A 98 -4.21 19.77 -15.30
CA LYS A 98 -3.25 20.75 -14.80
C LYS A 98 -3.23 20.78 -13.27
N TYR A 99 -4.43 20.66 -12.67
CA TYR A 99 -4.57 20.53 -11.22
C TYR A 99 -3.80 19.33 -10.67
N ILE A 100 -3.94 18.18 -11.33
CA ILE A 100 -3.23 16.94 -10.94
C ILE A 100 -1.72 17.13 -11.08
N GLU A 101 -1.26 17.74 -12.19
CA GLU A 101 0.17 18.02 -12.38
C GLU A 101 0.73 18.96 -11.33
N HIS A 102 0.02 20.03 -10.98
CA HIS A 102 0.44 20.96 -9.93
C HIS A 102 0.52 20.27 -8.57
N ALA A 103 -0.51 19.50 -8.19
CA ALA A 103 -0.51 18.74 -6.95
C ALA A 103 0.65 17.73 -6.88
N PHE A 104 0.95 17.04 -7.98
CA PHE A 104 2.08 16.12 -8.07
C PHE A 104 3.44 16.81 -8.06
N ASN A 105 3.55 18.01 -8.64
CA ASN A 105 4.81 18.73 -8.70
C ASN A 105 5.38 19.06 -7.33
N ASP A 106 4.56 19.47 -6.38
CA ASP A 106 4.99 19.72 -5.00
C ASP A 106 5.61 18.46 -4.36
N ASN A 107 5.00 17.30 -4.59
CA ASN A 107 5.50 16.00 -4.10
C ASN A 107 6.91 15.67 -4.62
N LYS A 108 7.27 16.05 -5.86
CA LYS A 108 8.62 15.86 -6.40
C LYS A 108 9.70 16.55 -5.56
N TYR A 109 9.35 17.65 -4.91
CA TYR A 109 10.23 18.43 -4.05
C TYR A 109 10.04 18.14 -2.55
N ASN A 110 9.36 17.06 -2.21
CA ASN A 110 8.99 16.70 -0.83
C ASN A 110 8.23 17.81 -0.10
N LYS A 111 7.32 18.49 -0.79
CA LYS A 111 6.45 19.53 -0.25
C LYS A 111 5.00 19.07 -0.25
N LEU A 112 4.25 19.49 0.76
CA LEU A 112 2.80 19.34 0.76
C LEU A 112 2.18 20.25 -0.28
N SER A 113 1.28 19.72 -1.09
CA SER A 113 0.46 20.55 -1.96
C SER A 113 -0.66 21.20 -1.16
N SER A 114 -0.84 22.51 -1.33
CA SER A 114 -2.00 23.22 -0.80
C SER A 114 -3.32 22.82 -1.49
N ASN A 115 -3.22 22.14 -2.63
CA ASN A 115 -4.35 21.72 -3.45
C ASN A 115 -4.23 20.23 -3.78
N PRO A 116 -4.36 19.31 -2.79
CA PRO A 116 -4.24 17.89 -3.04
C PRO A 116 -5.42 17.33 -3.85
N CYS A 117 -5.17 16.25 -4.59
CA CYS A 117 -6.26 15.46 -5.18
C CYS A 117 -6.86 14.54 -4.13
N LEU A 118 -8.18 14.39 -4.14
CA LEU A 118 -8.91 13.57 -3.19
C LEU A 118 -9.74 12.49 -3.88
N GLU A 119 -9.79 11.34 -3.26
CA GLU A 119 -10.78 10.29 -3.52
C GLU A 119 -11.45 9.94 -2.19
N PHE A 120 -12.77 10.02 -2.09
CA PHE A 120 -13.42 9.80 -0.81
C PHE A 120 -14.78 9.10 -0.93
N TYR A 121 -15.18 8.51 0.19
CA TYR A 121 -16.47 7.86 0.41
C TYR A 121 -17.17 8.46 1.60
N ILE A 122 -18.48 8.51 1.54
CA ILE A 122 -19.34 9.02 2.62
C ILE A 122 -20.23 7.88 3.11
N ASN A 123 -20.31 7.74 4.43
CA ASN A 123 -21.25 6.85 5.10
C ASN A 123 -21.88 7.59 6.29
N LYS A 124 -23.08 8.12 6.08
CA LYS A 124 -23.81 8.95 7.05
C LYS A 124 -22.98 10.19 7.44
N ASN A 125 -22.50 10.23 8.68
CA ASN A 125 -21.68 11.30 9.23
C ASN A 125 -20.18 11.00 9.18
N LYS A 126 -19.74 9.95 8.49
CA LYS A 126 -18.34 9.56 8.36
C LYS A 126 -17.85 9.74 6.94
N LEU A 127 -16.66 10.29 6.81
CA LEU A 127 -15.95 10.43 5.54
C LEU A 127 -14.60 9.70 5.63
N SER A 128 -14.32 8.89 4.63
CA SER A 128 -13.01 8.25 4.45
C SER A 128 -12.40 8.73 3.14
N ALA A 129 -11.20 9.32 3.20
CA ALA A 129 -10.53 9.87 2.03
C ALA A 129 -9.14 9.29 1.83
N ASN A 130 -8.76 9.17 0.57
CA ASN A 130 -7.39 9.05 0.11
C ASN A 130 -6.94 10.44 -0.37
N VAL A 131 -5.85 10.94 0.18
CA VAL A 131 -5.23 12.21 -0.18
C VAL A 131 -3.97 11.89 -0.98
N TYR A 132 -3.98 12.22 -2.25
CA TYR A 132 -2.89 11.89 -3.17
C TYR A 132 -1.76 12.91 -3.13
N PHE A 133 -0.57 12.42 -3.44
CA PHE A 133 0.67 13.19 -3.57
C PHE A 133 1.19 13.75 -2.24
N ILE A 134 0.98 13.00 -1.16
CA ILE A 134 1.59 13.30 0.14
C ILE A 134 2.98 12.67 0.18
N PRO A 135 4.06 13.45 0.33
CA PRO A 135 5.41 12.93 0.36
C PRO A 135 5.66 11.99 1.55
N TYR A 136 6.38 10.90 1.30
CA TYR A 136 6.70 9.89 2.33
C TYR A 136 7.42 10.48 3.56
N LEU A 137 8.30 11.48 3.36
CA LEU A 137 9.08 12.09 4.45
C LEU A 137 8.29 13.03 5.36
N ILE A 138 7.06 13.39 4.97
CA ILE A 138 6.20 14.32 5.69
C ILE A 138 5.34 13.53 6.68
N ASN A 139 5.60 13.68 7.99
CA ASN A 139 4.90 12.90 9.02
C ASN A 139 4.81 13.58 10.39
N SER A 140 5.19 14.85 10.53
CA SER A 140 5.05 15.57 11.80
C SER A 140 3.58 15.84 12.15
N SER A 141 3.30 16.12 13.41
CA SER A 141 1.95 16.55 13.83
C SER A 141 1.50 17.82 13.13
N HIS A 142 2.44 18.72 12.83
CA HIS A 142 2.18 19.94 12.06
C HIS A 142 1.74 19.60 10.63
N ASP A 143 2.47 18.70 9.95
CA ASP A 143 2.14 18.27 8.59
C ASP A 143 0.74 17.64 8.53
N LYS A 144 0.39 16.80 9.51
CA LYS A 144 -0.94 16.19 9.59
C LYS A 144 -2.05 17.24 9.75
N THR A 145 -1.79 18.28 10.54
CA THR A 145 -2.73 19.41 10.69
C THR A 145 -2.89 20.20 9.38
N GLU A 146 -1.80 20.42 8.65
CA GLU A 146 -1.82 21.07 7.36
C GLU A 146 -2.57 20.25 6.31
N ILE A 147 -2.33 18.94 6.24
CA ILE A 147 -3.08 18.03 5.36
C ILE A 147 -4.57 18.12 5.63
N LEU A 148 -4.98 18.05 6.90
CA LEU A 148 -6.39 18.14 7.29
C LEU A 148 -6.98 19.50 6.89
N SER A 149 -6.26 20.59 7.11
CA SER A 149 -6.69 21.94 6.72
C SER A 149 -6.93 22.05 5.21
N ASN A 150 -6.00 21.55 4.40
CA ASN A 150 -6.11 21.55 2.94
C ASN A 150 -7.29 20.72 2.45
N VAL A 151 -7.51 19.55 3.06
CA VAL A 151 -8.67 18.68 2.77
C VAL A 151 -9.97 19.39 3.16
N LYS A 152 -10.02 20.00 4.33
CA LYS A 152 -11.20 20.75 4.81
C LYS A 152 -11.57 21.89 3.85
N MET A 153 -10.63 22.71 3.41
CA MET A 153 -10.86 23.77 2.43
C MET A 153 -11.45 23.25 1.11
N ILE A 154 -11.09 22.04 0.69
CA ILE A 154 -11.69 21.43 -0.50
C ILE A 154 -13.11 20.97 -0.21
N LEU A 155 -13.35 20.29 0.91
CA LEU A 155 -14.66 19.75 1.29
C LEU A 155 -15.70 20.86 1.48
N GLU A 156 -15.32 22.01 2.05
CA GLU A 156 -16.18 23.17 2.25
C GLU A 156 -16.77 23.74 0.94
N LYS A 157 -16.18 23.44 -0.21
CA LYS A 157 -16.70 23.88 -1.52
C LYS A 157 -18.01 23.19 -1.90
N PHE A 158 -18.28 22.03 -1.35
CA PHE A 158 -19.43 21.19 -1.77
C PHE A 158 -20.17 20.49 -0.64
N ILE A 159 -19.57 20.32 0.54
CA ILE A 159 -20.30 19.81 1.71
C ILE A 159 -21.00 20.95 2.42
N THR A 160 -22.27 20.75 2.77
CA THR A 160 -23.03 21.69 3.63
C THR A 160 -22.30 21.83 4.97
N GLU A 161 -22.30 23.01 5.56
CA GLU A 161 -21.64 23.31 6.84
C GLU A 161 -21.94 22.23 7.88
N ASN A 162 -20.89 21.64 8.43
CA ASN A 162 -20.98 20.53 9.37
C ASN A 162 -19.72 20.51 10.25
N GLN A 163 -19.92 20.34 11.55
CA GLN A 163 -18.82 20.35 12.52
C GLN A 163 -18.07 19.03 12.49
N ILE A 164 -16.73 19.10 12.43
CA ILE A 164 -15.87 17.94 12.59
C ILE A 164 -15.72 17.63 14.08
N LEU A 165 -16.08 16.43 14.48
CA LEU A 165 -15.93 15.92 15.84
C LEU A 165 -14.56 15.28 16.07
N SER A 166 -14.11 14.51 15.10
CA SER A 166 -12.81 13.82 15.17
C SER A 166 -12.21 13.62 13.80
N SER A 167 -10.89 13.46 13.75
CA SER A 167 -10.18 13.07 12.54
C SER A 167 -8.98 12.18 12.87
N ALA A 168 -8.70 11.23 11.99
CA ALA A 168 -7.51 10.40 12.03
C ALA A 168 -6.82 10.46 10.68
N ILE A 169 -5.49 10.64 10.69
CA ILE A 169 -4.67 10.75 9.48
C ILE A 169 -3.56 9.72 9.58
N GLU A 170 -3.43 8.88 8.57
CA GLU A 170 -2.32 7.96 8.38
C GLU A 170 -1.55 8.39 7.13
N THR A 171 -0.34 8.90 7.33
CA THR A 171 0.60 9.23 6.25
C THR A 171 1.23 7.96 5.67
N PRO A 172 1.93 7.99 4.52
CA PRO A 172 2.67 6.82 4.04
C PRO A 172 3.65 6.24 5.07
N ASN A 173 4.29 7.09 5.87
CA ASN A 173 5.19 6.65 6.93
C ASN A 173 4.44 5.92 8.07
N ASP A 174 3.27 6.45 8.52
CA ASP A 174 2.43 5.77 9.50
C ASP A 174 1.93 4.40 8.99
N ILE A 175 1.63 4.30 7.68
CA ILE A 175 1.20 3.05 7.05
C ILE A 175 2.36 2.02 7.07
N GLU A 176 3.60 2.44 6.80
CA GLU A 176 4.77 1.56 6.92
C GLU A 176 4.93 1.07 8.36
N ASP A 177 4.93 1.97 9.33
CA ASP A 177 5.14 1.64 10.75
C ASP A 177 4.04 0.72 11.30
N LYS A 178 2.78 1.00 10.95
CA LYS A 178 1.63 0.25 11.47
C LYS A 178 1.44 -1.12 10.82
N TYR A 179 1.70 -1.22 9.52
CA TYR A 179 1.38 -2.40 8.74
C TYR A 179 2.60 -3.15 8.19
N ASN A 180 3.82 -2.66 8.43
CA ASN A 180 5.06 -3.19 7.85
C ASN A 180 5.03 -3.27 6.32
N ILE A 181 4.39 -2.31 5.66
CA ILE A 181 4.37 -2.17 4.21
C ILE A 181 5.49 -1.24 3.79
N SER A 182 6.52 -1.74 3.12
CA SER A 182 7.69 -0.95 2.74
C SER A 182 7.33 0.35 2.03
N GLY A 183 7.80 1.49 2.59
CA GLY A 183 7.51 2.83 2.09
C GLY A 183 6.05 3.26 2.22
N GLY A 184 5.21 2.51 2.92
CA GLY A 184 3.78 2.79 3.07
C GLY A 184 2.99 2.76 1.75
N HIS A 185 3.50 2.05 0.73
CA HIS A 185 2.86 2.00 -0.58
C HIS A 185 1.80 0.89 -0.64
N TRP A 186 0.52 1.24 -0.69
CA TRP A 186 -0.61 0.28 -0.66
C TRP A 186 -0.62 -0.77 -1.77
N SER A 187 0.06 -0.50 -2.91
CA SER A 187 0.26 -1.48 -3.98
C SER A 187 1.55 -2.28 -3.82
N HIS A 188 2.21 -2.20 -2.65
CA HIS A 188 3.46 -2.90 -2.35
C HIS A 188 4.61 -2.59 -3.32
N GLY A 189 4.62 -1.40 -3.89
CA GLY A 189 5.62 -0.88 -4.82
C GLY A 189 5.03 0.06 -5.85
N ASP A 190 5.85 0.96 -6.37
CA ASP A 190 5.44 1.98 -7.32
C ASP A 190 4.81 1.36 -8.56
N MET A 191 3.78 2.03 -9.09
CA MET A 191 3.03 1.58 -10.28
C MET A 191 3.55 2.30 -11.52
N GLU A 192 4.87 2.29 -11.71
CA GLU A 192 5.52 2.86 -12.87
C GLU A 192 5.88 1.81 -13.93
N ILE A 193 6.04 2.23 -15.18
CA ILE A 193 6.16 1.34 -16.35
C ILE A 193 7.23 0.27 -16.16
N ASP A 194 8.36 0.62 -15.58
CA ASP A 194 9.48 -0.30 -15.31
C ASP A 194 9.25 -1.23 -14.10
N GLN A 195 8.17 -1.06 -13.37
CA GLN A 195 7.73 -1.91 -12.25
C GLN A 195 6.31 -2.47 -12.44
N LEU A 196 5.80 -2.49 -13.66
CA LEU A 196 4.49 -3.04 -13.99
C LEU A 196 4.60 -4.37 -14.74
N LEU A 197 3.48 -5.07 -14.82
CA LEU A 197 3.30 -6.31 -15.57
C LEU A 197 4.42 -7.32 -15.28
N MET A 198 5.10 -7.82 -16.32
CA MET A 198 6.17 -8.81 -16.20
C MET A 198 7.47 -8.28 -15.53
N MET A 199 7.55 -6.98 -15.33
CA MET A 199 8.66 -6.37 -14.60
C MET A 199 8.43 -6.38 -13.07
N ARG A 200 7.22 -6.75 -12.59
CA ARG A 200 6.84 -6.65 -11.18
C ARG A 200 7.06 -7.96 -10.42
N PRO A 201 7.75 -7.97 -9.27
CA PRO A 201 8.39 -6.84 -8.58
C PRO A 201 9.60 -6.27 -9.32
N PHE A 202 10.39 -7.08 -9.97
CA PHE A 202 11.51 -6.70 -10.86
C PHE A 202 11.76 -7.81 -11.88
N TYR A 203 12.48 -7.46 -12.93
CA TYR A 203 12.76 -8.38 -14.04
C TYR A 203 13.32 -9.72 -13.54
N GLY A 204 12.73 -10.82 -14.02
CA GLY A 204 13.08 -12.19 -13.64
C GLY A 204 12.36 -12.74 -12.43
N SER A 205 11.51 -11.93 -11.74
CA SER A 205 10.78 -12.35 -10.51
C SER A 205 9.25 -12.32 -10.64
N SER A 206 8.71 -12.22 -11.86
CA SER A 206 7.26 -12.12 -12.12
C SER A 206 6.50 -13.46 -12.03
N GLN A 207 7.19 -14.58 -11.79
CA GLN A 207 6.63 -15.94 -11.85
C GLN A 207 6.12 -16.46 -10.50
N TYR A 208 5.93 -15.58 -9.51
CA TYR A 208 5.46 -15.89 -8.14
C TYR A 208 6.40 -16.74 -7.30
N SER A 209 7.28 -17.54 -7.91
CA SER A 209 8.35 -18.26 -7.22
C SER A 209 9.48 -17.31 -6.83
N THR A 210 10.27 -17.74 -5.86
CA THR A 210 11.41 -16.99 -5.33
C THR A 210 12.69 -17.82 -5.50
N PRO A 211 13.88 -17.26 -5.22
CA PRO A 211 15.11 -18.06 -5.15
C PRO A 211 15.11 -19.12 -4.04
N ILE A 212 14.15 -19.05 -3.11
CA ILE A 212 14.00 -20.03 -2.03
C ILE A 212 12.91 -21.02 -2.41
N ASN A 213 13.26 -22.30 -2.45
CA ASN A 213 12.32 -23.37 -2.75
C ASN A 213 11.19 -23.41 -1.71
N GLY A 214 9.96 -23.54 -2.17
CA GLY A 214 8.78 -23.57 -1.30
C GLY A 214 8.29 -22.17 -0.87
N LEU A 215 8.98 -21.08 -1.23
CA LEU A 215 8.51 -19.71 -0.95
C LEU A 215 7.92 -19.06 -2.21
N TYR A 216 6.70 -18.55 -2.08
CA TYR A 216 5.97 -17.86 -3.15
C TYR A 216 5.49 -16.50 -2.69
N LEU A 217 5.38 -15.54 -3.62
CA LEU A 217 4.79 -14.23 -3.38
C LEU A 217 3.40 -14.15 -4.01
N CYS A 218 2.43 -13.56 -3.29
CA CYS A 218 1.07 -13.36 -3.80
C CYS A 218 0.55 -11.93 -3.58
N SER A 219 1.41 -11.04 -3.10
CA SER A 219 1.01 -9.68 -2.75
C SER A 219 0.81 -8.79 -3.98
N ALA A 220 0.25 -7.60 -3.76
CA ALA A 220 0.13 -6.54 -4.77
C ALA A 220 1.49 -6.15 -5.39
N GLY A 221 2.60 -6.46 -4.72
CA GLY A 221 3.96 -6.32 -5.24
C GLY A 221 4.36 -7.30 -6.33
N THR A 222 3.50 -8.27 -6.71
CA THR A 222 3.74 -9.23 -7.81
C THR A 222 2.89 -8.90 -9.04
N HIS A 223 3.22 -9.52 -10.18
CA HIS A 223 2.38 -9.43 -11.39
C HIS A 223 0.94 -9.91 -11.09
N PRO A 224 -0.11 -9.27 -11.61
CA PRO A 224 -0.16 -8.08 -12.47
C PRO A 224 -0.08 -6.75 -11.71
N GLY A 225 -0.02 -6.76 -10.39
CA GLY A 225 0.01 -5.56 -9.55
C GLY A 225 -1.19 -5.49 -8.60
N GLY A 226 -1.47 -4.29 -8.08
CA GLY A 226 -2.58 -4.04 -7.15
C GLY A 226 -3.98 -4.13 -7.79
N GLY A 227 -5.02 -3.78 -7.00
CA GLY A 227 -6.41 -3.66 -7.47
C GLY A 227 -7.42 -4.61 -6.82
N VAL A 228 -7.08 -5.27 -5.72
CA VAL A 228 -8.02 -6.13 -4.92
C VAL A 228 -8.77 -7.18 -5.77
N THR A 229 -8.14 -7.68 -6.83
CA THR A 229 -8.75 -8.64 -7.78
C THR A 229 -8.61 -10.10 -7.35
N GLY A 230 -7.70 -10.40 -6.41
CA GLY A 230 -7.32 -11.76 -6.03
C GLY A 230 -6.45 -12.50 -7.06
N ILE A 231 -6.16 -11.90 -8.23
CA ILE A 231 -5.42 -12.54 -9.33
C ILE A 231 -4.03 -12.99 -8.89
N ASN A 232 -3.31 -12.15 -8.14
CA ASN A 232 -1.98 -12.48 -7.60
C ASN A 232 -2.00 -13.77 -6.76
N GLY A 233 -3.00 -13.87 -5.87
CA GLY A 233 -3.21 -15.06 -5.04
C GLY A 233 -3.53 -16.31 -5.87
N ILE A 234 -4.44 -16.18 -6.85
CA ILE A 234 -4.80 -17.28 -7.77
C ILE A 234 -3.58 -17.76 -8.54
N ASN A 235 -2.77 -16.86 -9.07
CA ASN A 235 -1.60 -17.20 -9.87
C ASN A 235 -0.50 -17.84 -9.01
N ALA A 236 -0.25 -17.32 -7.81
CA ALA A 236 0.70 -17.91 -6.86
C ALA A 236 0.29 -19.33 -6.45
N ALA A 237 -1.00 -19.53 -6.15
CA ALA A 237 -1.54 -20.85 -5.82
C ALA A 237 -1.39 -21.84 -6.99
N LYS A 238 -1.70 -21.43 -8.23
CA LYS A 238 -1.50 -22.25 -9.43
C LYS A 238 -0.04 -22.64 -9.61
N LYS A 239 0.88 -21.68 -9.38
CA LYS A 239 2.33 -21.92 -9.48
C LYS A 239 2.79 -22.96 -8.45
N LEU A 240 2.40 -22.79 -7.17
CA LEU A 240 2.71 -23.72 -6.10
C LEU A 240 2.19 -25.14 -6.41
N LEU A 241 0.92 -25.25 -6.86
CA LEU A 241 0.32 -26.55 -7.19
C LEU A 241 1.01 -27.22 -8.37
N LYS A 242 1.44 -26.44 -9.38
CA LYS A 242 2.22 -26.95 -10.51
C LYS A 242 3.57 -27.48 -10.05
N ASP A 243 4.29 -26.73 -9.22
CA ASP A 243 5.60 -27.14 -8.72
C ASP A 243 5.51 -28.41 -7.87
N LYS A 244 4.49 -28.55 -7.01
CA LYS A 244 4.24 -29.78 -6.22
C LYS A 244 3.88 -31.02 -7.04
N ARG A 245 3.41 -30.87 -8.28
CA ARG A 245 3.13 -32.00 -9.17
C ARG A 245 4.36 -32.46 -9.95
N ASN A 246 5.34 -31.57 -10.10
CA ASN A 246 6.53 -31.81 -10.94
C ASN A 246 7.77 -32.19 -10.10
N GLY A 247 7.71 -32.10 -8.79
CA GLY A 247 8.74 -32.50 -7.82
C GLY A 247 8.27 -33.69 -6.99
#